data_e8da450785174e5379cac5394ef35c7d
#
_entry.id   e8da450785174e5379cac5394ef35c7d
#
_cell.length_a   1.000
_cell.length_b   1.000
_cell.length_c   1.000
_cell.angle_alpha   90.00
_cell.angle_beta   90.00
_cell.angle_gamma   90.00
#
_symmetry.space_group_name_H-M   'P 1'
#
loop_
_entity.id
_entity.type
_entity.pdbx_description
1 polymer ?
#
loop_
_entity_poly.entity_id
_entity_poly.type
_entity_poly.pdbx_seq_one_letter_code
_entity_poly.pdbx_strand_id
1 'polypeptide(L)'
;MEQSIFPEGYESALNLHDTQIAIKTVKDFFQKHLAQNLNLARVSAPLFVLPESGLNDNLNGVERPVTFDIKNQADREAEIVHSLAKWKRYALKKYGFSVGEGLYTDMSAIRRDEIVDNVHSIYVDQWDWEKIISREDRNMETLKDTVRTVYKVLRKTEKYLSIHYDYIQEILPGDIFFVTTSELEEMFPDYTPKEREYYIAKAKGAVCIMQIGGRLGNGEPHDGRAPDYDDWALNADIIVYYPVLDIALELSSMGIRVDRKALLEQLEAAGCPERAELPFHKAVIDETVPFTIGGGIGQSRICMFFLRKAHIGEVQCSLWPDDVMEEAKKSGLQLL
;
A
#
# COMPACT_ATOMS: atom_id res chain seq x y z
N MET A 1 0.76 -21.07 -8.70
CA MET A 1 1.07 -19.75 -9.30
C MET A 1 -0.27 -19.21 -9.77
N GLU A 2 -0.70 -18.08 -9.25
CA GLU A 2 -1.84 -17.38 -9.83
C GLU A 2 -1.41 -16.93 -11.23
N GLN A 3 -2.13 -17.37 -12.24
CA GLN A 3 -1.82 -17.09 -13.63
C GLN A 3 -2.39 -15.73 -13.98
N SER A 4 -1.64 -14.89 -14.69
CA SER A 4 -2.15 -13.60 -15.16
C SER A 4 -3.44 -13.80 -15.97
N ILE A 5 -4.43 -12.93 -15.74
CA ILE A 5 -5.72 -12.93 -16.41
C ILE A 5 -5.64 -12.03 -17.63
N PHE A 6 -6.02 -12.54 -18.78
CA PHE A 6 -6.12 -11.78 -20.03
C PHE A 6 -7.59 -11.76 -20.45
N PRO A 7 -8.35 -10.68 -20.12
CA PRO A 7 -9.78 -10.65 -20.38
C PRO A 7 -10.08 -10.72 -21.89
N GLU A 8 -10.98 -11.62 -22.28
CA GLU A 8 -11.40 -11.76 -23.67
C GLU A 8 -12.05 -10.47 -24.19
N GLY A 9 -11.59 -9.99 -25.33
CA GLY A 9 -12.10 -8.75 -25.94
C GLY A 9 -11.63 -7.46 -25.25
N TYR A 10 -10.68 -7.53 -24.32
CA TYR A 10 -10.09 -6.31 -23.77
C TYR A 10 -9.29 -5.55 -24.82
N GLU A 11 -9.58 -4.28 -24.95
CA GLU A 11 -8.80 -3.34 -25.75
C GLU A 11 -8.46 -2.11 -24.91
N SER A 12 -7.18 -1.74 -24.89
CA SER A 12 -6.76 -0.51 -24.23
C SER A 12 -7.34 0.70 -24.96
N ALA A 13 -8.09 1.55 -24.24
CA ALA A 13 -8.66 2.77 -24.83
C ALA A 13 -7.61 3.83 -25.20
N LEU A 14 -6.39 3.69 -24.70
CA LEU A 14 -5.27 4.61 -24.98
C LEU A 14 -4.10 3.83 -25.59
N ASN A 15 -3.48 4.39 -26.63
CA ASN A 15 -2.20 3.90 -27.13
C ASN A 15 -1.07 4.16 -26.12
N LEU A 16 0.14 3.66 -26.37
CA LEU A 16 1.29 3.78 -25.45
C LEU A 16 1.65 5.23 -25.12
N HIS A 17 1.69 6.12 -26.12
CA HIS A 17 2.03 7.53 -25.92
C HIS A 17 0.99 8.24 -25.05
N ASP A 18 -0.29 8.09 -25.36
CA ASP A 18 -1.38 8.73 -24.62
C ASP A 18 -1.52 8.12 -23.21
N THR A 19 -1.19 6.83 -23.05
CA THR A 19 -1.09 6.19 -21.74
C THR A 19 -0.03 6.87 -20.85
N GLN A 20 1.15 7.23 -21.39
CA GLN A 20 2.18 7.94 -20.61
C GLN A 20 1.71 9.33 -20.15
N ILE A 21 1.00 10.06 -21.03
CA ILE A 21 0.40 11.35 -20.68
C ILE A 21 -0.66 11.17 -19.60
N ALA A 22 -1.50 10.16 -19.72
CA ALA A 22 -2.56 9.87 -18.76
C ALA A 22 -2.01 9.46 -17.39
N ILE A 23 -0.95 8.63 -17.33
CA ILE A 23 -0.25 8.30 -16.09
C ILE A 23 0.20 9.57 -15.35
N LYS A 24 0.83 10.49 -16.07
CA LYS A 24 1.26 11.77 -15.49
C LYS A 24 0.07 12.58 -14.96
N THR A 25 -1.00 12.65 -15.72
CA THR A 25 -2.24 13.35 -15.36
C THR A 25 -2.85 12.78 -14.07
N VAL A 26 -2.96 11.46 -13.96
CA VAL A 26 -3.44 10.77 -12.76
C VAL A 26 -2.53 11.08 -11.56
N LYS A 27 -1.23 10.88 -11.72
CA LYS A 27 -0.26 11.05 -10.62
C LYS A 27 -0.24 12.49 -10.10
N ASP A 28 -0.18 13.49 -10.98
CA ASP A 28 -0.12 14.91 -10.58
C ASP A 28 -1.41 15.33 -9.86
N PHE A 29 -2.56 14.92 -10.36
CA PHE A 29 -3.84 15.28 -9.73
C PHE A 29 -3.97 14.62 -8.36
N PHE A 30 -3.76 13.31 -8.28
CA PHE A 30 -3.92 12.54 -7.06
C PHE A 30 -2.98 13.01 -5.95
N GLN A 31 -1.67 13.05 -6.20
CA GLN A 31 -0.67 13.43 -5.20
C GLN A 31 -0.89 14.84 -4.65
N LYS A 32 -1.24 15.80 -5.52
CA LYS A 32 -1.54 17.18 -5.10
C LYS A 32 -2.70 17.21 -4.11
N HIS A 33 -3.80 16.51 -4.44
CA HIS A 33 -4.98 16.54 -3.60
C HIS A 33 -4.80 15.70 -2.33
N LEU A 34 -4.06 14.60 -2.37
CA LEU A 34 -3.67 13.83 -1.19
C LEU A 34 -2.90 14.72 -0.21
N ALA A 35 -1.83 15.36 -0.69
CA ALA A 35 -0.99 16.24 0.12
C ALA A 35 -1.80 17.38 0.76
N GLN A 36 -2.69 18.03 -0.01
CA GLN A 36 -3.54 19.10 0.51
C GLN A 36 -4.55 18.65 1.57
N ASN A 37 -5.18 17.48 1.38
CA ASN A 37 -6.24 17.03 2.29
C ASN A 37 -5.68 16.41 3.58
N LEU A 38 -4.49 15.84 3.55
CA LEU A 38 -3.82 15.26 4.72
C LEU A 38 -2.81 16.21 5.38
N ASN A 39 -2.56 17.40 4.80
CA ASN A 39 -1.54 18.36 5.24
C ASN A 39 -0.12 17.76 5.21
N LEU A 40 0.29 17.31 4.02
CA LEU A 40 1.58 16.64 3.82
C LEU A 40 2.54 17.51 2.99
N ALA A 41 3.80 17.57 3.41
CA ALA A 41 4.89 18.11 2.61
C ALA A 41 5.65 16.98 1.90
N ARG A 42 6.02 17.18 0.62
CA ARG A 42 6.87 16.23 -0.08
C ARG A 42 8.29 16.28 0.44
N VAL A 43 8.87 15.12 0.74
CA VAL A 43 10.28 14.99 1.14
C VAL A 43 11.02 13.97 0.27
N SER A 44 12.36 14.07 0.25
CA SER A 44 13.22 13.05 -0.31
C SER A 44 13.38 11.89 0.66
N ALA A 45 13.34 10.67 0.16
CA ALA A 45 13.50 9.45 0.94
C ALA A 45 14.64 8.58 0.40
N PRO A 46 15.21 7.69 1.23
CA PRO A 46 16.23 6.76 0.78
C PRO A 46 15.62 5.66 -0.10
N LEU A 47 16.37 5.21 -1.10
CA LEU A 47 16.07 3.99 -1.85
C LEU A 47 16.61 2.74 -1.12
N PHE A 48 17.61 2.92 -0.26
CA PHE A 48 18.27 1.84 0.47
C PHE A 48 18.65 2.28 1.89
N VAL A 49 18.76 1.32 2.77
CA VAL A 49 19.09 1.51 4.19
C VAL A 49 20.13 0.48 4.61
N LEU A 50 20.72 0.68 5.79
CA LEU A 50 21.60 -0.32 6.39
C LEU A 50 20.76 -1.33 7.20
N PRO A 51 21.00 -2.64 7.10
CA PRO A 51 20.26 -3.67 7.83
C PRO A 51 20.21 -3.43 9.32
N GLU A 52 21.35 -3.05 9.91
CA GLU A 52 21.49 -2.80 11.34
C GLU A 52 20.67 -1.60 11.85
N SER A 53 20.11 -0.78 10.96
CA SER A 53 19.22 0.32 11.34
C SER A 53 17.84 -0.15 11.82
N GLY A 54 17.41 -1.33 11.37
CA GLY A 54 16.06 -1.86 11.58
C GLY A 54 14.96 -1.09 10.82
N LEU A 55 15.35 -0.27 9.82
CA LEU A 55 14.42 0.60 9.10
C LEU A 55 13.75 -0.08 7.90
N ASN A 56 14.34 -1.16 7.38
CA ASN A 56 13.71 -1.88 6.27
C ASN A 56 12.46 -2.64 6.76
N ASP A 57 11.51 -2.82 5.86
CA ASP A 57 10.32 -3.62 6.10
C ASP A 57 10.66 -5.10 5.83
N ASN A 58 10.32 -5.95 6.80
CA ASN A 58 10.53 -7.37 6.64
C ASN A 58 9.32 -8.08 6.01
N LEU A 59 8.30 -7.33 5.61
CA LEU A 59 7.04 -7.84 5.07
C LEU A 59 6.47 -8.98 5.96
N ASN A 60 6.30 -10.18 5.41
CA ASN A 60 5.86 -11.35 6.17
C ASN A 60 7.01 -12.07 6.91
N GLY A 61 8.25 -11.58 6.77
CA GLY A 61 9.43 -12.11 7.46
C GLY A 61 10.19 -13.19 6.68
N VAL A 62 9.75 -13.54 5.49
CA VAL A 62 10.37 -14.58 4.63
C VAL A 62 10.98 -13.99 3.36
N GLU A 63 10.56 -12.80 2.96
CA GLU A 63 11.04 -12.11 1.77
C GLU A 63 12.47 -11.59 1.97
N ARG A 64 13.28 -11.79 0.95
CA ARG A 64 14.69 -11.43 0.96
C ARG A 64 14.90 -10.04 0.35
N PRO A 65 15.58 -9.09 1.01
CA PRO A 65 15.93 -7.82 0.39
C PRO A 65 16.95 -8.01 -0.75
N VAL A 66 17.00 -7.04 -1.65
CA VAL A 66 18.12 -6.91 -2.60
C VAL A 66 19.24 -6.18 -1.87
N THR A 67 20.39 -6.84 -1.70
CA THR A 67 21.57 -6.28 -1.04
C THR A 67 22.67 -5.95 -2.05
N PHE A 68 23.51 -4.98 -1.69
CA PHE A 68 24.69 -4.61 -2.44
C PHE A 68 25.76 -4.01 -1.52
N ASP A 69 27.03 -4.18 -1.91
CA ASP A 69 28.16 -3.58 -1.22
C ASP A 69 28.36 -2.10 -1.60
N ILE A 70 28.95 -1.33 -0.70
CA ILE A 70 29.28 0.07 -0.94
C ILE A 70 30.78 0.23 -0.98
N LYS A 71 31.34 0.55 -2.17
CA LYS A 71 32.79 0.61 -2.43
C LYS A 71 33.61 1.36 -1.39
N ASN A 72 33.08 2.45 -0.84
CA ASN A 72 33.80 3.28 0.14
C ASN A 72 33.42 2.99 1.60
N GLN A 73 32.69 1.92 1.83
CA GLN A 73 32.27 1.46 3.16
C GLN A 73 32.54 -0.06 3.23
N ALA A 74 33.83 -0.41 3.19
CA ALA A 74 34.26 -1.80 3.26
C ALA A 74 33.55 -2.55 4.40
N ASP A 75 33.13 -3.77 4.12
CA ASP A 75 32.38 -4.64 5.06
C ASP A 75 30.97 -4.21 5.42
N ARG A 76 30.37 -3.25 4.71
CA ARG A 76 28.97 -2.87 4.89
C ARG A 76 28.16 -3.14 3.63
N GLU A 77 27.05 -3.83 3.82
CA GLU A 77 26.01 -4.00 2.81
C GLU A 77 24.87 -3.01 3.05
N ALA A 78 24.23 -2.58 1.98
CA ALA A 78 22.96 -1.85 2.03
C ALA A 78 21.85 -2.72 1.45
N GLU A 79 20.64 -2.49 1.90
CA GLU A 79 19.41 -3.14 1.41
C GLU A 79 18.54 -2.14 0.69
N ILE A 80 18.06 -2.47 -0.52
CA ILE A 80 16.98 -1.73 -1.16
C ILE A 80 15.72 -1.93 -0.33
N VAL A 81 15.00 -0.84 -0.06
CA VAL A 81 13.84 -0.89 0.81
C VAL A 81 12.69 -1.73 0.21
N HIS A 82 11.95 -2.42 1.08
CA HIS A 82 10.66 -3.03 0.75
C HIS A 82 9.49 -2.07 1.00
N SER A 83 9.63 -1.20 2.01
CA SER A 83 8.76 -0.06 2.28
C SER A 83 9.50 0.99 3.12
N LEU A 84 8.92 2.18 3.28
CA LEU A 84 9.45 3.26 4.11
C LEU A 84 8.63 3.46 5.40
N ALA A 85 7.79 2.50 5.78
CA ALA A 85 6.88 2.63 6.91
C ALA A 85 7.58 3.07 8.21
N LYS A 86 8.74 2.47 8.50
CA LYS A 86 9.53 2.79 9.71
C LYS A 86 10.34 4.07 9.56
N TRP A 87 10.95 4.29 8.40
CA TRP A 87 11.79 5.46 8.13
C TRP A 87 11.03 6.78 8.29
N LYS A 88 9.79 6.85 7.85
CA LYS A 88 8.97 8.07 7.86
C LYS A 88 8.82 8.68 9.25
N ARG A 89 8.67 7.86 10.30
CA ARG A 89 8.60 8.35 11.69
C ARG A 89 9.88 9.05 12.14
N TYR A 90 11.05 8.53 11.74
CA TYR A 90 12.32 9.21 11.97
C TYR A 90 12.43 10.51 11.19
N ALA A 91 12.00 10.51 9.94
CA ALA A 91 12.03 11.68 9.08
C ALA A 91 11.17 12.82 9.64
N LEU A 92 9.97 12.53 10.11
CA LEU A 92 9.10 13.52 10.75
C LEU A 92 9.79 14.20 11.95
N LYS A 93 10.39 13.41 12.84
CA LYS A 93 11.16 13.94 13.97
C LYS A 93 12.35 14.76 13.50
N LYS A 94 13.16 14.19 12.59
CA LYS A 94 14.41 14.83 12.11
C LYS A 94 14.15 16.17 11.42
N TYR A 95 13.04 16.28 10.70
CA TYR A 95 12.70 17.48 9.93
C TYR A 95 11.84 18.48 10.74
N GLY A 96 11.50 18.17 11.99
CA GLY A 96 10.81 19.09 12.89
C GLY A 96 9.33 19.32 12.58
N PHE A 97 8.63 18.30 12.07
CA PHE A 97 7.20 18.37 11.87
C PHE A 97 6.44 18.40 13.20
N SER A 98 5.28 19.06 13.21
CA SER A 98 4.39 19.22 14.34
C SER A 98 3.16 18.33 14.26
N VAL A 99 2.40 18.22 15.36
CA VAL A 99 1.11 17.50 15.38
C VAL A 99 0.16 18.11 14.33
N GLY A 100 -0.47 17.24 13.55
CA GLY A 100 -1.35 17.63 12.44
C GLY A 100 -0.63 17.87 11.11
N GLU A 101 0.70 17.88 11.08
CA GLU A 101 1.52 17.95 9.87
C GLU A 101 2.06 16.57 9.50
N GLY A 102 2.40 16.39 8.24
CA GLY A 102 2.94 15.14 7.76
C GLY A 102 3.83 15.29 6.52
N LEU A 103 4.38 14.17 6.10
CA LEU A 103 5.20 14.07 4.89
C LEU A 103 4.65 13.02 3.93
N TYR A 104 5.00 13.13 2.67
CA TYR A 104 4.91 12.05 1.70
C TYR A 104 6.14 12.01 0.82
N THR A 105 6.38 10.88 0.20
CA THR A 105 7.47 10.69 -0.76
C THR A 105 7.03 9.77 -1.90
N ASP A 106 7.71 9.90 -3.03
CA ASP A 106 7.62 8.91 -4.11
C ASP A 106 8.60 7.78 -3.76
N MET A 107 8.07 6.71 -3.20
CA MET A 107 8.86 5.54 -2.85
C MET A 107 9.04 4.63 -4.07
N SER A 108 10.25 4.15 -4.26
CA SER A 108 10.57 3.02 -5.13
C SER A 108 11.13 1.88 -4.29
N ALA A 109 10.63 0.67 -4.50
CA ALA A 109 11.08 -0.53 -3.79
C ALA A 109 11.25 -1.70 -4.76
N ILE A 110 12.05 -2.69 -4.36
CA ILE A 110 12.20 -3.95 -5.10
C ILE A 110 11.83 -5.09 -4.15
N ARG A 111 10.80 -5.84 -4.52
CA ARG A 111 10.37 -7.06 -3.84
C ARG A 111 10.74 -8.24 -4.71
N ARG A 112 11.99 -8.72 -4.57
CA ARG A 112 12.58 -9.72 -5.46
C ARG A 112 11.89 -11.09 -5.41
N ASP A 113 11.19 -11.39 -4.33
CA ASP A 113 10.48 -12.66 -4.14
C ASP A 113 8.98 -12.55 -4.46
N GLU A 114 8.53 -11.41 -5.02
CA GLU A 114 7.13 -11.19 -5.40
C GLU A 114 6.71 -12.13 -6.53
N ILE A 115 5.52 -12.72 -6.40
CA ILE A 115 4.88 -13.46 -7.47
C ILE A 115 4.16 -12.45 -8.36
N VAL A 116 4.67 -12.28 -9.57
CA VAL A 116 4.11 -11.32 -10.53
C VAL A 116 2.79 -11.83 -11.13
N ASP A 117 1.82 -10.92 -11.23
CA ASP A 117 0.52 -11.17 -11.85
C ASP A 117 -0.02 -9.86 -12.46
N ASN A 118 -1.33 -9.75 -12.67
CA ASN A 118 -1.95 -8.54 -13.22
C ASN A 118 -1.74 -7.29 -12.36
N VAL A 119 -1.57 -7.44 -11.04
CA VAL A 119 -1.56 -6.33 -10.07
C VAL A 119 -0.31 -6.30 -9.20
N HIS A 120 0.57 -7.30 -9.33
CA HIS A 120 1.84 -7.41 -8.62
C HIS A 120 3.03 -7.35 -9.56
N SER A 121 4.05 -6.61 -9.16
CA SER A 121 5.33 -6.45 -9.86
C SER A 121 6.48 -6.50 -8.84
N ILE A 122 7.65 -6.95 -9.28
CA ILE A 122 8.88 -6.87 -8.46
C ILE A 122 9.30 -5.41 -8.18
N TYR A 123 8.91 -4.47 -9.04
CA TYR A 123 9.08 -3.04 -8.80
C TYR A 123 7.81 -2.48 -8.18
N VAL A 124 7.93 -1.87 -7.01
CA VAL A 124 6.81 -1.26 -6.28
C VAL A 124 7.02 0.24 -6.18
N ASP A 125 6.04 1.01 -6.64
CA ASP A 125 6.00 2.46 -6.52
C ASP A 125 4.79 2.91 -5.68
N GLN A 126 5.05 3.72 -4.65
CA GLN A 126 4.00 4.20 -3.75
C GLN A 126 4.13 5.69 -3.47
N TRP A 127 3.00 6.38 -3.27
CA TRP A 127 3.00 7.55 -2.40
C TRP A 127 2.98 7.04 -0.97
N ASP A 128 4.14 7.08 -0.36
CA ASP A 128 4.35 6.63 1.00
C ASP A 128 4.26 7.84 1.92
N TRP A 129 3.25 7.89 2.79
CA TRP A 129 2.91 9.06 3.59
C TRP A 129 2.85 8.75 5.08
N GLU A 130 3.05 9.80 5.91
CA GLU A 130 3.02 9.70 7.37
C GLU A 130 2.65 11.06 7.97
N LYS A 131 1.77 11.08 8.97
CA LYS A 131 1.30 12.29 9.65
C LYS A 131 1.40 12.13 11.15
N ILE A 132 1.87 13.19 11.85
CA ILE A 132 1.93 13.21 13.31
C ILE A 132 0.51 13.42 13.87
N ILE A 133 0.14 12.58 14.81
CA ILE A 133 -1.10 12.67 15.58
C ILE A 133 -0.78 12.84 17.07
N SER A 134 -1.76 13.30 17.85
CA SER A 134 -1.62 13.30 19.31
C SER A 134 -1.79 11.87 19.87
N ARG A 135 -1.46 11.68 21.14
CA ARG A 135 -1.72 10.40 21.82
C ARG A 135 -3.22 10.10 21.92
N GLU A 136 -4.02 11.12 22.12
CA GLU A 136 -5.49 11.05 22.21
C GLU A 136 -6.14 10.66 20.89
N ASP A 137 -5.52 11.05 19.77
CA ASP A 137 -5.98 10.72 18.42
C ASP A 137 -5.65 9.27 18.02
N ARG A 138 -4.98 8.51 18.87
CA ARG A 138 -4.65 7.12 18.63
C ARG A 138 -5.88 6.22 18.88
N ASN A 139 -6.86 6.32 17.99
CA ASN A 139 -8.16 5.65 18.09
C ASN A 139 -8.76 5.33 16.73
N MET A 140 -9.80 4.47 16.72
CA MET A 140 -10.48 3.99 15.51
C MET A 140 -11.16 5.10 14.71
N GLU A 141 -11.66 6.15 15.36
CA GLU A 141 -12.34 7.24 14.63
C GLU A 141 -11.35 8.07 13.82
N THR A 142 -10.17 8.36 14.37
CA THR A 142 -9.06 8.99 13.63
C THR A 142 -8.66 8.17 12.40
N LEU A 143 -8.58 6.84 12.52
CA LEU A 143 -8.31 5.95 11.40
C LEU A 143 -9.41 6.08 10.32
N LYS A 144 -10.69 5.95 10.72
CA LYS A 144 -11.83 6.04 9.80
C LYS A 144 -11.91 7.40 9.09
N ASP A 145 -11.66 8.49 9.80
CA ASP A 145 -11.67 9.84 9.22
C ASP A 145 -10.53 10.04 8.21
N THR A 146 -9.37 9.45 8.48
CA THR A 146 -8.25 9.44 7.55
C THR A 146 -8.58 8.62 6.30
N VAL A 147 -9.19 7.44 6.46
CA VAL A 147 -9.68 6.62 5.33
C VAL A 147 -10.70 7.39 4.50
N ARG A 148 -11.70 8.04 5.14
CA ARG A 148 -12.70 8.87 4.43
C ARG A 148 -12.01 9.98 3.63
N THR A 149 -10.96 10.59 4.19
CA THR A 149 -10.19 11.66 3.53
C THR A 149 -9.47 11.14 2.30
N VAL A 150 -8.77 10.00 2.38
CA VAL A 150 -8.10 9.35 1.23
C VAL A 150 -9.13 8.94 0.18
N TYR A 151 -10.24 8.34 0.60
CA TYR A 151 -11.31 7.90 -0.30
C TYR A 151 -11.96 9.07 -1.05
N LYS A 152 -12.16 10.20 -0.38
CA LYS A 152 -12.62 11.43 -1.03
C LYS A 152 -11.66 11.92 -2.14
N VAL A 153 -10.36 11.76 -1.93
CA VAL A 153 -9.35 12.07 -2.98
C VAL A 153 -9.47 11.10 -4.15
N LEU A 154 -9.66 9.80 -3.90
CA LEU A 154 -9.90 8.80 -4.95
C LEU A 154 -11.11 9.17 -5.81
N ARG A 155 -12.26 9.45 -5.20
CA ARG A 155 -13.46 9.86 -5.92
C ARG A 155 -13.28 11.16 -6.71
N LYS A 156 -12.59 12.13 -6.12
CA LYS A 156 -12.30 13.40 -6.79
C LYS A 156 -11.42 13.18 -8.02
N THR A 157 -10.47 12.26 -7.93
CA THR A 157 -9.59 11.90 -9.05
C THR A 157 -10.38 11.20 -10.15
N GLU A 158 -11.23 10.23 -9.80
CA GLU A 158 -12.09 9.57 -10.78
C GLU A 158 -12.98 10.56 -11.53
N LYS A 159 -13.66 11.44 -10.81
CA LYS A 159 -14.48 12.50 -11.40
C LYS A 159 -13.68 13.45 -12.30
N TYR A 160 -12.46 13.81 -11.90
CA TYR A 160 -11.60 14.64 -12.75
C TYR A 160 -11.26 13.92 -14.06
N LEU A 161 -10.94 12.64 -13.98
CA LEU A 161 -10.56 11.85 -15.16
C LEU A 161 -11.76 11.56 -16.07
N SER A 162 -12.97 11.35 -15.53
CA SER A 162 -14.17 11.13 -16.35
C SER A 162 -14.56 12.35 -17.19
N ILE A 163 -14.13 13.55 -16.80
CA ILE A 163 -14.31 14.78 -17.59
C ILE A 163 -13.27 14.89 -18.73
N HIS A 164 -12.07 14.30 -18.54
CA HIS A 164 -10.95 14.44 -19.48
C HIS A 164 -10.83 13.25 -20.46
N TYR A 165 -11.41 12.10 -20.10
CA TYR A 165 -11.34 10.86 -20.86
C TYR A 165 -12.74 10.24 -20.97
N ASP A 166 -13.37 10.36 -22.13
CA ASP A 166 -14.77 9.95 -22.36
C ASP A 166 -15.05 8.47 -22.07
N TYR A 167 -14.03 7.60 -22.13
CA TYR A 167 -14.19 6.17 -21.83
C TYR A 167 -14.20 5.86 -20.33
N ILE A 168 -13.80 6.81 -19.48
CA ILE A 168 -13.77 6.61 -18.02
C ILE A 168 -15.14 6.90 -17.43
N GLN A 169 -15.82 5.86 -16.97
CA GLN A 169 -17.05 5.98 -16.19
C GLN A 169 -16.75 5.99 -14.70
N GLU A 170 -17.47 6.82 -13.92
CA GLU A 170 -17.37 6.80 -12.46
C GLU A 170 -17.98 5.50 -11.91
N ILE A 171 -17.17 4.70 -11.20
CA ILE A 171 -17.58 3.41 -10.60
C ILE A 171 -17.42 3.39 -9.07
N LEU A 172 -16.71 4.36 -8.49
CA LEU A 172 -16.55 4.45 -7.05
C LEU A 172 -17.86 4.91 -6.39
N PRO A 173 -18.39 4.16 -5.39
CA PRO A 173 -19.61 4.55 -4.67
C PRO A 173 -19.44 5.88 -3.90
N GLY A 174 -20.58 6.47 -3.49
CA GLY A 174 -20.61 7.73 -2.72
C GLY A 174 -19.77 7.69 -1.47
N ASP A 175 -19.86 6.59 -0.73
CA ASP A 175 -19.16 6.36 0.53
C ASP A 175 -18.45 5.00 0.52
N ILE A 176 -17.37 4.90 1.28
CA ILE A 176 -16.66 3.64 1.51
C ILE A 176 -17.34 2.85 2.63
N PHE A 177 -17.51 1.55 2.44
CA PHE A 177 -18.07 0.65 3.45
C PHE A 177 -16.98 0.17 4.42
N PHE A 178 -17.19 0.37 5.72
CA PHE A 178 -16.27 -0.06 6.76
C PHE A 178 -16.67 -1.42 7.31
N VAL A 179 -15.71 -2.32 7.45
CA VAL A 179 -15.89 -3.67 8.01
C VAL A 179 -14.59 -4.12 8.68
N THR A 180 -14.68 -4.84 9.77
CA THR A 180 -13.53 -5.49 10.42
C THR A 180 -13.32 -6.89 9.83
N THR A 181 -12.12 -7.44 10.00
CA THR A 181 -11.80 -8.80 9.58
C THR A 181 -12.67 -9.84 10.30
N SER A 182 -13.02 -9.61 11.58
CA SER A 182 -13.92 -10.48 12.35
C SER A 182 -15.35 -10.42 11.82
N GLU A 183 -15.87 -9.24 11.50
CA GLU A 183 -17.19 -9.10 10.86
C GLU A 183 -17.24 -9.78 9.49
N LEU A 184 -16.15 -9.75 8.71
CA LEU A 184 -16.06 -10.48 7.45
C LEU A 184 -16.05 -12.00 7.67
N GLU A 185 -15.38 -12.50 8.69
CA GLU A 185 -15.41 -13.92 9.05
C GLU A 185 -16.83 -14.36 9.42
N GLU A 186 -17.56 -13.56 10.21
CA GLU A 186 -18.95 -13.84 10.57
C GLU A 186 -19.90 -13.78 9.36
N MET A 187 -19.71 -12.82 8.44
CA MET A 187 -20.52 -12.70 7.22
C MET A 187 -20.28 -13.82 6.22
N PHE A 188 -19.07 -14.33 6.15
CA PHE A 188 -18.62 -15.31 5.17
C PHE A 188 -17.74 -16.39 5.82
N PRO A 189 -18.31 -17.23 6.72
CA PRO A 189 -17.51 -18.18 7.52
C PRO A 189 -16.81 -19.26 6.69
N ASP A 190 -17.41 -19.68 5.57
CA ASP A 190 -16.92 -20.77 4.72
C ASP A 190 -15.94 -20.30 3.64
N TYR A 191 -15.71 -18.98 3.50
CA TYR A 191 -14.83 -18.42 2.47
C TYR A 191 -13.42 -18.13 3.01
N THR A 192 -12.44 -18.24 2.11
CA THR A 192 -11.08 -17.78 2.38
C THR A 192 -11.03 -16.26 2.53
N PRO A 193 -9.98 -15.69 3.15
CA PRO A 193 -9.82 -14.24 3.25
C PRO A 193 -9.94 -13.51 1.91
N LYS A 194 -9.33 -14.00 0.84
CA LYS A 194 -9.39 -13.37 -0.49
C LYS A 194 -10.78 -13.47 -1.13
N GLU A 195 -11.51 -14.55 -0.92
CA GLU A 195 -12.90 -14.66 -1.34
C GLU A 195 -13.80 -13.69 -0.54
N ARG A 196 -13.58 -13.53 0.77
CA ARG A 196 -14.28 -12.52 1.60
C ARG A 196 -14.08 -11.11 1.06
N GLU A 197 -12.84 -10.74 0.74
CA GLU A 197 -12.49 -9.45 0.12
C GLU A 197 -13.22 -9.28 -1.22
N TYR A 198 -13.20 -10.29 -2.09
CA TYR A 198 -13.84 -10.25 -3.39
C TYR A 198 -15.36 -10.04 -3.28
N TYR A 199 -16.04 -10.85 -2.48
CA TYR A 199 -17.50 -10.77 -2.37
C TYR A 199 -17.97 -9.47 -1.75
N ILE A 200 -17.30 -8.98 -0.70
CA ILE A 200 -17.68 -7.71 -0.07
C ILE A 200 -17.35 -6.51 -0.98
N ALA A 201 -16.21 -6.50 -1.66
CA ALA A 201 -15.84 -5.46 -2.61
C ALA A 201 -16.81 -5.44 -3.80
N LYS A 202 -17.17 -6.60 -4.35
CA LYS A 202 -18.15 -6.71 -5.44
C LYS A 202 -19.54 -6.22 -5.03
N ALA A 203 -19.96 -6.51 -3.81
CA ALA A 203 -21.27 -6.08 -3.29
C ALA A 203 -21.33 -4.58 -2.96
N LYS A 204 -20.24 -3.98 -2.50
CA LYS A 204 -20.18 -2.61 -1.99
C LYS A 204 -19.47 -1.62 -2.92
N GLY A 205 -18.71 -2.09 -3.90
CA GLY A 205 -17.90 -1.28 -4.81
C GLY A 205 -16.59 -0.77 -4.21
N ALA A 206 -16.61 -0.32 -2.95
CA ALA A 206 -15.41 0.10 -2.20
C ALA A 206 -15.57 -0.23 -0.72
N VAL A 207 -14.56 -0.84 -0.13
CA VAL A 207 -14.55 -1.28 1.26
C VAL A 207 -13.26 -0.87 1.97
N CYS A 208 -13.38 -0.59 3.25
CA CYS A 208 -12.27 -0.42 4.17
C CYS A 208 -12.29 -1.61 5.12
N ILE A 209 -11.33 -2.52 4.96
CA ILE A 209 -11.17 -3.68 5.83
C ILE A 209 -10.22 -3.29 6.96
N MET A 210 -10.66 -3.44 8.20
CA MET A 210 -9.94 -2.97 9.38
C MET A 210 -9.51 -4.15 10.28
N GLN A 211 -8.51 -3.89 11.14
CA GLN A 211 -8.01 -4.83 12.16
C GLN A 211 -7.40 -6.09 11.56
N ILE A 212 -6.46 -5.89 10.63
CA ILE A 212 -5.73 -6.95 9.95
C ILE A 212 -4.46 -7.29 10.74
N GLY A 213 -4.12 -8.58 10.84
CA GLY A 213 -2.89 -9.10 11.48
C GLY A 213 -3.16 -9.89 12.76
N GLY A 214 -4.24 -9.57 13.50
CA GLY A 214 -4.67 -10.35 14.65
C GLY A 214 -5.31 -11.69 14.26
N ARG A 215 -5.27 -12.69 15.18
CA ARG A 215 -5.92 -13.98 14.96
C ARG A 215 -7.44 -13.83 15.04
N LEU A 216 -8.13 -14.45 14.09
CA LEU A 216 -9.59 -14.53 14.04
C LEU A 216 -10.14 -15.71 14.87
N GLY A 217 -11.45 -15.90 14.82
CA GLY A 217 -12.14 -16.98 15.54
C GLY A 217 -11.68 -18.38 15.16
N ASN A 218 -11.23 -18.58 13.93
CA ASN A 218 -10.63 -19.83 13.44
C ASN A 218 -9.16 -20.03 13.85
N GLY A 219 -8.54 -19.06 14.55
CA GLY A 219 -7.16 -19.11 15.03
C GLY A 219 -6.10 -18.61 14.04
N GLU A 220 -6.49 -18.28 12.80
CA GLU A 220 -5.61 -17.75 11.77
C GLU A 220 -5.86 -16.24 11.55
N PRO A 221 -4.88 -15.45 11.11
CA PRO A 221 -5.12 -14.07 10.72
C PRO A 221 -5.87 -13.99 9.38
N HIS A 222 -6.56 -12.86 9.15
CA HIS A 222 -7.16 -12.59 7.85
C HIS A 222 -6.08 -12.46 6.74
N ASP A 223 -5.01 -11.73 7.05
CA ASP A 223 -3.84 -11.58 6.19
C ASP A 223 -2.61 -11.33 7.07
N GLY A 224 -1.41 -11.56 6.50
CA GLY A 224 -0.14 -11.26 7.16
C GLY A 224 0.06 -9.76 7.35
N ARG A 225 0.62 -9.37 8.49
CA ARG A 225 1.04 -7.97 8.76
C ARG A 225 2.35 -7.98 9.53
N ALA A 226 3.30 -7.17 9.08
CA ALA A 226 4.51 -6.93 9.84
C ALA A 226 4.15 -6.41 11.25
N PRO A 227 4.82 -6.90 12.31
CA PRO A 227 4.44 -6.57 13.68
C PRO A 227 4.94 -5.20 14.14
N ASP A 228 5.76 -4.50 13.35
CA ASP A 228 6.64 -3.46 13.86
C ASP A 228 6.37 -2.05 13.31
N TYR A 229 5.26 -1.84 12.59
CA TYR A 229 4.88 -0.49 12.19
C TYR A 229 3.37 -0.18 12.36
N ASP A 230 2.43 -0.98 11.85
CA ASP A 230 1.00 -0.76 12.07
C ASP A 230 0.51 -1.46 13.34
N ASP A 231 -0.30 -0.75 14.14
CA ASP A 231 -1.07 -1.37 15.20
C ASP A 231 -2.18 -2.24 14.58
N TRP A 232 -2.16 -3.54 14.82
CA TRP A 232 -3.12 -4.48 14.22
C TRP A 232 -4.58 -4.20 14.64
N ALA A 233 -4.80 -3.52 15.75
CA ALA A 233 -6.12 -3.08 16.15
C ALA A 233 -6.57 -1.76 15.47
N LEU A 234 -5.65 -1.02 14.84
CA LEU A 234 -5.85 0.33 14.32
C LEU A 234 -5.28 0.50 12.89
N ASN A 235 -5.37 -0.54 12.06
CA ASN A 235 -4.98 -0.52 10.65
C ASN A 235 -6.16 -0.77 9.72
N ALA A 236 -5.97 -0.49 8.45
CA ALA A 236 -7.00 -0.65 7.44
C ALA A 236 -6.42 -0.72 6.03
N ASP A 237 -7.08 -1.49 5.17
CA ASP A 237 -6.86 -1.50 3.72
C ASP A 237 -8.06 -0.92 2.99
N ILE A 238 -7.81 -0.10 1.98
CA ILE A 238 -8.82 0.38 1.02
C ILE A 238 -8.81 -0.56 -0.18
N ILE A 239 -9.88 -1.30 -0.34
CA ILE A 239 -10.07 -2.26 -1.42
C ILE A 239 -11.27 -1.82 -2.26
N VAL A 240 -11.14 -1.87 -3.57
CA VAL A 240 -12.20 -1.56 -4.53
C VAL A 240 -12.51 -2.76 -5.40
N TYR A 241 -13.76 -2.90 -5.83
CA TYR A 241 -14.09 -3.84 -6.90
C TYR A 241 -13.56 -3.33 -8.23
N TYR A 242 -12.79 -4.14 -8.92
CA TYR A 242 -12.21 -3.79 -10.21
C TYR A 242 -12.84 -4.62 -11.35
N PRO A 243 -13.81 -4.05 -12.08
CA PRO A 243 -14.61 -4.81 -13.04
C PRO A 243 -13.84 -5.27 -14.29
N VAL A 244 -12.71 -4.63 -14.63
CA VAL A 244 -11.90 -5.04 -15.79
C VAL A 244 -11.35 -6.46 -15.62
N LEU A 245 -10.98 -6.85 -14.39
CA LEU A 245 -10.46 -8.18 -14.06
C LEU A 245 -11.43 -9.01 -13.22
N ASP A 246 -12.57 -8.46 -12.81
CA ASP A 246 -13.51 -9.07 -11.84
C ASP A 246 -12.81 -9.47 -10.52
N ILE A 247 -12.05 -8.56 -9.93
CA ILE A 247 -11.29 -8.79 -8.68
C ILE A 247 -11.56 -7.73 -7.61
N ALA A 248 -11.19 -8.06 -6.37
CA ALA A 248 -10.93 -7.08 -5.32
C ALA A 248 -9.51 -6.52 -5.51
N LEU A 249 -9.37 -5.20 -5.63
CA LEU A 249 -8.09 -4.53 -5.84
C LEU A 249 -7.77 -3.63 -4.64
N GLU A 250 -6.73 -3.97 -3.91
CA GLU A 250 -6.19 -3.11 -2.86
C GLU A 250 -5.46 -1.91 -3.47
N LEU A 251 -5.91 -0.70 -3.12
CA LEU A 251 -5.30 0.55 -3.57
C LEU A 251 -4.38 1.18 -2.51
N SER A 252 -4.66 0.93 -1.24
CA SER A 252 -3.92 1.54 -0.12
C SER A 252 -3.99 0.67 1.11
N SER A 253 -2.86 0.57 1.81
CA SER A 253 -2.77 0.04 3.17
C SER A 253 -2.29 1.15 4.10
N MET A 254 -2.90 1.29 5.28
CA MET A 254 -2.57 2.32 6.26
C MET A 254 -2.87 1.88 7.69
N GLY A 255 -2.28 2.58 8.66
CA GLY A 255 -2.57 2.34 10.07
C GLY A 255 -2.09 3.46 10.98
N ILE A 256 -2.70 3.55 12.15
CA ILE A 256 -2.08 4.21 13.28
C ILE A 256 -0.91 3.34 13.70
N ARG A 257 0.26 3.96 13.84
CA ARG A 257 1.49 3.22 14.09
C ARG A 257 1.55 2.71 15.52
N VAL A 258 2.26 1.60 15.70
CA VAL A 258 2.46 1.00 17.01
C VAL A 258 3.01 2.01 18.02
N ASP A 259 2.49 1.96 19.23
CA ASP A 259 3.11 2.49 20.42
C ASP A 259 3.98 1.41 21.09
N ARG A 260 4.56 1.72 22.26
CA ARG A 260 5.37 0.77 23.01
C ARG A 260 4.62 -0.53 23.30
N LYS A 261 3.35 -0.43 23.72
CA LYS A 261 2.56 -1.60 24.12
C LYS A 261 2.26 -2.48 22.91
N ALA A 262 1.66 -1.91 21.88
CA ALA A 262 1.30 -2.65 20.65
C ALA A 262 2.55 -3.27 20.00
N LEU A 263 3.68 -2.53 19.94
CA LEU A 263 4.92 -3.06 19.38
C LEU A 263 5.40 -4.32 20.11
N LEU A 264 5.50 -4.28 21.44
CA LEU A 264 6.00 -5.42 22.20
C LEU A 264 5.06 -6.63 22.12
N GLU A 265 3.74 -6.42 22.22
CA GLU A 265 2.75 -7.47 22.10
C GLU A 265 2.76 -8.12 20.69
N GLN A 266 2.90 -7.32 19.63
CA GLN A 266 2.93 -7.79 18.25
C GLN A 266 4.24 -8.51 17.92
N LEU A 267 5.39 -8.05 18.39
CA LEU A 267 6.68 -8.74 18.23
C LEU A 267 6.66 -10.12 18.90
N GLU A 268 6.09 -10.22 20.10
CA GLU A 268 5.93 -11.51 20.77
C GLU A 268 4.99 -12.45 20.00
N ALA A 269 3.83 -11.93 19.57
CA ALA A 269 2.86 -12.70 18.79
C ALA A 269 3.41 -13.19 17.45
N ALA A 270 4.30 -12.43 16.83
CA ALA A 270 4.98 -12.77 15.58
C ALA A 270 6.24 -13.64 15.77
N GLY A 271 6.64 -13.92 17.02
CA GLY A 271 7.79 -14.77 17.34
C GLY A 271 9.14 -14.13 17.04
N CYS A 272 9.24 -12.80 17.06
CA CYS A 272 10.48 -12.05 16.81
C CYS A 272 10.77 -10.96 17.85
N PRO A 273 10.69 -11.29 19.18
CA PRO A 273 10.88 -10.31 20.25
C PRO A 273 12.28 -9.67 20.28
N GLU A 274 13.30 -10.32 19.71
CA GLU A 274 14.66 -9.82 19.59
C GLU A 274 14.75 -8.52 18.76
N ARG A 275 13.79 -8.24 17.88
CA ARG A 275 13.75 -6.99 17.10
C ARG A 275 13.56 -5.76 18.00
N ALA A 276 13.06 -5.91 19.23
CA ALA A 276 12.97 -4.84 20.21
C ALA A 276 14.33 -4.16 20.49
N GLU A 277 15.43 -4.88 20.27
CA GLU A 277 16.80 -4.36 20.45
C GLU A 277 17.30 -3.47 19.29
N LEU A 278 16.64 -3.48 18.15
CA LEU A 278 17.03 -2.66 17.00
C LEU A 278 16.79 -1.15 17.25
N PRO A 279 17.60 -0.27 16.65
CA PRO A 279 17.53 1.17 16.93
C PRO A 279 16.14 1.79 16.71
N PHE A 280 15.42 1.42 15.64
CA PHE A 280 14.07 1.92 15.40
C PHE A 280 13.10 1.47 16.49
N HIS A 281 13.13 0.19 16.86
CA HIS A 281 12.22 -0.38 17.85
C HIS A 281 12.46 0.25 19.24
N LYS A 282 13.72 0.44 19.62
CA LYS A 282 14.10 1.19 20.84
C LYS A 282 13.54 2.61 20.82
N ALA A 283 13.62 3.30 19.69
CA ALA A 283 13.09 4.65 19.58
C ALA A 283 11.56 4.71 19.75
N VAL A 284 10.83 3.67 19.35
CA VAL A 284 9.38 3.54 19.62
C VAL A 284 9.14 3.23 21.09
N ILE A 285 9.87 2.27 21.68
CA ILE A 285 9.75 1.85 23.07
C ILE A 285 10.04 3.02 24.02
N ASP A 286 11.05 3.82 23.71
CA ASP A 286 11.47 4.99 24.50
C ASP A 286 10.65 6.26 24.18
N GLU A 287 9.64 6.13 23.30
CA GLU A 287 8.78 7.24 22.84
C GLU A 287 9.58 8.45 22.32
N THR A 288 10.73 8.19 21.69
CA THR A 288 11.56 9.25 21.11
C THR A 288 11.17 9.60 19.67
N VAL A 289 10.29 8.84 19.03
CA VAL A 289 9.64 9.17 17.76
C VAL A 289 8.17 9.53 18.00
N PRO A 290 7.54 10.38 17.15
CA PRO A 290 6.17 10.83 17.37
C PRO A 290 5.14 9.69 17.21
N PHE A 291 3.94 9.87 17.76
CA PHE A 291 2.77 9.10 17.41
C PHE A 291 2.33 9.51 16.01
N THR A 292 2.01 8.55 15.17
CA THR A 292 1.71 8.82 13.77
C THR A 292 0.62 7.90 13.23
N ILE A 293 -0.01 8.36 12.16
CA ILE A 293 -0.81 7.58 11.23
C ILE A 293 -0.15 7.69 9.87
N GLY A 294 -0.07 6.60 9.14
CA GLY A 294 0.54 6.62 7.82
C GLY A 294 0.17 5.42 6.97
N GLY A 295 0.60 5.44 5.72
CA GLY A 295 0.26 4.38 4.78
C GLY A 295 1.03 4.49 3.48
N GLY A 296 0.82 3.50 2.62
CA GLY A 296 1.28 3.45 1.25
C GLY A 296 0.09 3.39 0.29
N ILE A 297 0.17 4.14 -0.80
CA ILE A 297 -0.82 4.12 -1.88
C ILE A 297 -0.08 3.75 -3.15
N GLY A 298 -0.41 2.60 -3.77
CA GLY A 298 0.26 2.11 -4.96
C GLY A 298 0.05 3.04 -6.17
N GLN A 299 1.10 3.71 -6.64
CA GLN A 299 1.00 4.65 -7.76
C GLN A 299 0.56 3.95 -9.04
N SER A 300 1.21 2.83 -9.37
CA SER A 300 0.87 2.05 -10.57
C SER A 300 -0.50 1.40 -10.44
N ARG A 301 -0.90 0.89 -9.26
CA ARG A 301 -2.28 0.37 -9.04
C ARG A 301 -3.34 1.45 -9.22
N ILE A 302 -3.11 2.67 -8.73
CA ILE A 302 -4.00 3.83 -8.94
C ILE A 302 -4.10 4.16 -10.43
N CYS A 303 -2.99 4.18 -11.18
CA CYS A 303 -3.02 4.39 -12.62
C CYS A 303 -3.76 3.27 -13.34
N MET A 304 -3.50 2.02 -13.01
CA MET A 304 -4.18 0.86 -13.56
C MET A 304 -5.70 0.95 -13.34
N PHE A 305 -6.12 1.20 -12.11
CA PHE A 305 -7.53 1.31 -11.75
C PHE A 305 -8.24 2.43 -12.53
N PHE A 306 -7.72 3.64 -12.49
CA PHE A 306 -8.37 4.78 -13.14
C PHE A 306 -8.33 4.73 -14.66
N LEU A 307 -7.24 4.24 -15.24
CA LEU A 307 -7.11 4.11 -16.70
C LEU A 307 -7.71 2.81 -17.27
N ARG A 308 -8.37 2.01 -16.41
CA ARG A 308 -9.07 0.77 -16.80
C ARG A 308 -8.15 -0.23 -17.53
N LYS A 309 -6.92 -0.40 -17.00
CA LYS A 309 -5.92 -1.28 -17.58
C LYS A 309 -6.03 -2.71 -17.05
N ALA A 310 -5.86 -3.70 -17.91
CA ALA A 310 -5.96 -5.11 -17.53
C ALA A 310 -4.70 -5.66 -16.85
N HIS A 311 -3.56 -4.99 -17.02
CA HIS A 311 -2.29 -5.42 -16.41
C HIS A 311 -1.48 -4.22 -15.93
N ILE A 312 -0.85 -4.35 -14.74
CA ILE A 312 -0.02 -3.27 -14.16
C ILE A 312 1.15 -2.89 -15.09
N GLY A 313 1.64 -3.82 -15.90
CA GLY A 313 2.66 -3.58 -16.92
C GLY A 313 2.25 -2.60 -18.03
N GLU A 314 0.96 -2.31 -18.20
CA GLU A 314 0.51 -1.27 -19.13
C GLU A 314 0.74 0.15 -18.59
N VAL A 315 1.04 0.29 -17.28
CA VAL A 315 1.27 1.58 -16.60
C VAL A 315 2.58 1.63 -15.83
N GLN A 316 3.36 0.56 -15.85
CA GLN A 316 4.62 0.44 -15.13
C GLN A 316 5.64 -0.35 -15.95
N CYS A 317 6.83 0.23 -16.19
CA CYS A 317 7.96 -0.52 -16.72
C CYS A 317 8.52 -1.45 -15.65
N SER A 318 8.58 -2.75 -15.95
CA SER A 318 9.14 -3.77 -15.07
C SER A 318 9.70 -4.93 -15.91
N LEU A 319 10.05 -6.03 -15.24
CA LEU A 319 10.42 -7.28 -15.89
C LEU A 319 9.29 -8.30 -15.72
N TRP A 320 8.88 -8.91 -16.78
CA TRP A 320 7.80 -9.88 -16.82
C TRP A 320 8.32 -11.23 -17.32
N PRO A 321 7.77 -12.36 -16.85
CA PRO A 321 8.08 -13.68 -17.41
C PRO A 321 7.75 -13.75 -18.91
N ASP A 322 8.49 -14.58 -19.65
CA ASP A 322 8.35 -14.72 -21.12
C ASP A 322 6.94 -15.16 -21.51
N ASP A 323 6.32 -16.05 -20.75
CA ASP A 323 4.95 -16.52 -20.96
C ASP A 323 3.91 -15.41 -20.78
N VAL A 324 4.08 -14.54 -19.80
CA VAL A 324 3.25 -13.34 -19.61
C VAL A 324 3.39 -12.37 -20.78
N MET A 325 4.63 -12.14 -21.25
CA MET A 325 4.90 -11.27 -22.42
C MET A 325 4.29 -11.82 -23.71
N GLU A 326 4.38 -13.13 -23.93
CA GLU A 326 3.79 -13.79 -25.09
C GLU A 326 2.27 -13.71 -25.08
N GLU A 327 1.66 -13.97 -23.91
CA GLU A 327 0.20 -13.96 -23.79
C GLU A 327 -0.37 -12.54 -23.86
N ALA A 328 0.28 -11.55 -23.25
CA ALA A 328 -0.06 -10.14 -23.40
C ALA A 328 -0.08 -9.71 -24.87
N LYS A 329 0.95 -10.13 -25.65
CA LYS A 329 1.01 -9.84 -27.08
C LYS A 329 -0.12 -10.50 -27.87
N LYS A 330 -0.47 -11.76 -27.56
CA LYS A 330 -1.59 -12.48 -28.22
C LYS A 330 -2.93 -11.83 -27.90
N SER A 331 -3.11 -11.35 -26.68
CA SER A 331 -4.32 -10.70 -26.17
C SER A 331 -4.40 -9.20 -26.52
N GLY A 332 -3.41 -8.65 -27.23
CA GLY A 332 -3.40 -7.25 -27.65
C GLY A 332 -3.03 -6.25 -26.54
N LEU A 333 -2.58 -6.72 -25.37
CA LEU A 333 -2.10 -5.85 -24.31
C LEU A 333 -0.72 -5.29 -24.67
N GLN A 334 -0.54 -4.00 -24.38
CA GLN A 334 0.71 -3.28 -24.64
C GLN A 334 1.42 -3.00 -23.30
N LEU A 335 2.32 -3.89 -22.90
CA LEU A 335 3.17 -3.70 -21.73
C LEU A 335 4.27 -2.68 -22.04
N LEU A 336 4.61 -1.81 -21.05
CA LEU A 336 5.63 -0.75 -21.17
C LEU A 336 7.05 -1.31 -21.13
#